data_3fbccb615e59a69af2770ca4cb0df5eb
#
_entry.id   3fbccb615e59a69af2770ca4cb0df5eb
#
_cell.length_a   1.000
_cell.length_b   1.000
_cell.length_c   1.000
_cell.angle_alpha   90.00
_cell.angle_beta   90.00
_cell.angle_gamma   90.00
#
_symmetry.space_group_name_H-M   'P 1'
#
loop_
_entity.id
_entity.type
_entity.pdbx_description
1 polymer ?
#
loop_
_entity_poly.entity_id
_entity_poly.type
_entity_poly.pdbx_seq_one_letter_code
_entity_poly.pdbx_strand_id
1 'polypeptide(L)' 'MSISVDQLVAASGLSPLFAKSAIQRAVDRCGVRLDRLNASDAERLAADLGRVVAIFDPDGVDRAMRRIRETLALS' A
#
# COMPACT_ATOMS: atom_id res chain seq x y z
N MET A 1 -10.75 -8.42 9.65
CA MET A 1 -9.32 -8.34 9.99
C MET A 1 -8.81 -6.95 9.64
N SER A 2 -8.20 -6.26 10.59
CA SER A 2 -7.71 -4.92 10.30
C SER A 2 -6.28 -4.96 9.77
N ILE A 3 -6.02 -4.07 8.82
CA ILE A 3 -4.71 -3.89 8.19
C ILE A 3 -4.11 -2.61 8.73
N SER A 4 -2.83 -2.62 9.04
CA SER A 4 -2.14 -1.43 9.53
C SER A 4 -1.23 -0.84 8.46
N VAL A 5 -0.88 0.44 8.63
CA VAL A 5 0.11 1.09 7.78
C VAL A 5 1.43 0.33 7.83
N ASP A 6 1.82 -0.18 8.99
CA ASP A 6 3.06 -0.92 9.15
C ASP A 6 3.08 -2.20 8.31
N GLN A 7 1.94 -2.88 8.17
CA GLN A 7 1.84 -4.05 7.28
C GLN A 7 2.03 -3.67 5.82
N LEU A 8 1.50 -2.53 5.40
CA LEU A 8 1.68 -2.03 4.04
C LEU A 8 3.12 -1.60 3.79
N VAL A 9 3.77 -0.99 4.78
CA VAL A 9 5.19 -0.64 4.68
C VAL A 9 6.03 -1.90 4.49
N ALA A 10 5.78 -2.94 5.29
CA ALA A 10 6.49 -4.21 5.16
C ALA A 10 6.27 -4.84 3.78
N ALA A 11 5.03 -4.80 3.29
CA ALA A 11 4.70 -5.36 1.97
C ALA A 11 5.38 -4.60 0.84
N SER A 12 5.57 -3.29 1.00
CA SER A 12 6.19 -2.45 -0.04
C SER A 12 7.67 -2.74 -0.24
N GLY A 13 8.34 -3.31 0.76
CA GLY A 13 9.78 -3.53 0.70
C GLY A 13 10.61 -2.26 0.84
N LEU A 14 9.99 -1.12 1.09
CA LEU A 14 10.68 0.16 1.24
C LEU A 14 11.14 0.37 2.68
N SER A 15 12.13 1.26 2.84
CA SER A 15 12.60 1.63 4.16
C SER A 15 11.47 2.28 4.98
N PRO A 16 11.22 1.83 6.22
CA PRO A 16 10.18 2.43 7.06
C PRO A 16 10.38 3.92 7.34
N LEU A 17 11.63 4.38 7.31
CA LEU A 17 11.94 5.80 7.54
C LEU A 17 11.25 6.72 6.54
N PHE A 18 11.14 6.27 5.30
CA PHE A 18 10.54 7.06 4.23
C PHE A 18 9.12 6.60 3.91
N ALA A 19 8.91 5.30 3.93
CA ALA A 19 7.68 4.71 3.43
C ALA A 19 6.48 4.96 4.34
N LYS A 20 6.68 5.03 5.63
CA LYS A 20 5.56 5.17 6.57
C LYS A 20 4.74 6.43 6.29
N SER A 21 5.40 7.59 6.18
CA SER A 21 4.72 8.84 5.84
C SER A 21 4.07 8.80 4.47
N ALA A 22 4.79 8.27 3.48
CA ALA A 22 4.28 8.23 2.11
C ALA A 22 3.04 7.34 2.00
N ILE A 23 3.07 6.19 2.66
CA ILE A 23 1.94 5.25 2.65
C ILE A 23 0.78 5.81 3.45
N GLN A 24 1.03 6.46 4.59
CA GLN A 24 -0.03 7.11 5.35
C GLN A 24 -0.73 8.19 4.52
N ARG A 25 0.04 8.98 3.75
CA ARG A 25 -0.52 9.98 2.85
C ARG A 25 -1.36 9.33 1.75
N ALA A 26 -0.94 8.19 1.24
CA ALA A 26 -1.71 7.46 0.23
C ALA A 26 -3.05 7.01 0.79
N VAL A 27 -3.06 6.48 2.00
CA VAL A 27 -4.30 6.09 2.67
C VAL A 27 -5.22 7.30 2.84
N ASP A 28 -4.67 8.43 3.28
CA ASP A 28 -5.43 9.66 3.48
C ASP A 28 -5.98 10.21 2.16
N ARG A 29 -5.18 10.20 1.09
CA ARG A 29 -5.62 10.67 -0.24
C ARG A 29 -6.76 9.83 -0.79
N CYS A 30 -6.70 8.52 -0.57
CA CYS A 30 -7.75 7.62 -1.04
C CYS A 30 -9.04 7.76 -0.23
N GLY A 31 -8.96 8.35 0.96
CA GLY A 31 -10.12 8.49 1.82
C GLY A 31 -10.65 7.17 2.34
N VAL A 32 -9.79 6.15 2.42
CA VAL A 32 -10.19 4.81 2.83
C VAL A 32 -9.89 4.57 4.30
N ARG A 33 -10.60 3.63 4.89
CA ARG A 33 -10.35 3.17 6.25
C ARG A 33 -9.79 1.76 6.20
N LEU A 34 -8.60 1.59 6.77
CA LEU A 34 -7.92 0.29 6.74
C LEU A 34 -8.67 -0.78 7.54
N ASP A 35 -9.48 -0.38 8.49
CA ASP A 35 -10.30 -1.30 9.28
C ASP A 35 -11.61 -1.71 8.58
N ARG A 36 -11.94 -1.07 7.45
CA ARG A 36 -13.21 -1.29 6.72
C ARG A 36 -13.04 -1.25 5.21
N LEU A 37 -11.98 -1.87 4.71
CA LEU A 37 -11.76 -1.88 3.27
C LEU A 37 -12.71 -2.83 2.55
N ASN A 38 -13.40 -2.33 1.53
CA ASN A 38 -14.08 -3.19 0.57
C ASN A 38 -13.16 -3.39 -0.64
N ALA A 39 -13.55 -4.24 -1.58
CA ALA A 39 -12.73 -4.56 -2.75
C ALA A 39 -12.40 -3.32 -3.58
N SER A 40 -13.37 -2.43 -3.77
CA SER A 40 -13.17 -1.20 -4.53
C SER A 40 -12.15 -0.27 -3.86
N ASP A 41 -12.27 -0.08 -2.54
CA ASP A 41 -11.33 0.74 -1.77
C ASP A 41 -9.93 0.14 -1.81
N ALA A 42 -9.83 -1.17 -1.67
CA ALA A 42 -8.54 -1.87 -1.70
C ALA A 42 -7.86 -1.71 -3.07
N GLU A 43 -8.62 -1.81 -4.15
CA GLU A 43 -8.07 -1.61 -5.50
C GLU A 43 -7.55 -0.18 -5.71
N ARG A 44 -8.31 0.82 -5.26
CA ARG A 44 -7.86 2.21 -5.36
C ARG A 44 -6.60 2.47 -4.55
N LEU A 45 -6.56 1.92 -3.34
CA LEU A 45 -5.39 2.05 -2.49
C LEU A 45 -4.18 1.34 -3.10
N ALA A 46 -4.37 0.13 -3.63
CA ALA A 46 -3.28 -0.61 -4.28
C ALA A 46 -2.70 0.18 -5.45
N ALA A 47 -3.54 0.79 -6.27
CA ALA A 47 -3.07 1.60 -7.40
C ALA A 47 -2.24 2.80 -6.93
N ASP A 48 -2.69 3.48 -5.87
CA ASP A 48 -1.97 4.63 -5.34
C ASP A 48 -0.64 4.21 -4.69
N LEU A 49 -0.63 3.08 -3.97
CA LEU A 49 0.59 2.54 -3.38
C LEU A 49 1.60 2.14 -4.45
N GLY A 50 1.13 1.65 -5.59
CA GLY A 50 2.00 1.36 -6.73
C GLY A 50 2.75 2.59 -7.21
N ARG A 51 2.10 3.74 -7.24
CA ARG A 51 2.74 4.99 -7.60
C ARG A 51 3.78 5.41 -6.57
N VAL A 52 3.48 5.22 -5.30
CA VAL A 52 4.43 5.52 -4.21
C VAL A 52 5.66 4.66 -4.34
N VAL A 53 5.49 3.36 -4.52
CA VAL A 53 6.63 2.44 -4.69
C VAL A 53 7.46 2.82 -5.91
N ALA A 54 6.82 3.19 -7.01
CA ALA A 54 7.53 3.56 -8.24
C ALA A 54 8.43 4.78 -8.06
N ILE A 55 8.08 5.69 -7.17
CA ILE A 55 8.91 6.85 -6.87
C ILE A 55 10.21 6.45 -6.18
N PHE A 56 10.13 5.50 -5.24
CA PHE A 56 11.28 5.10 -4.43
C PHE A 56 12.06 3.93 -5.03
N ASP A 57 11.38 3.01 -5.70
CA ASP A 57 12.00 1.79 -6.23
C ASP A 57 11.25 1.34 -7.48
N PRO A 58 11.48 2.02 -8.62
CA PRO A 58 10.76 1.68 -9.86
C PRO A 58 11.01 0.24 -10.34
N ASP A 59 12.16 -0.33 -10.03
CA ASP A 59 12.47 -1.70 -10.46
C ASP A 59 11.78 -2.75 -9.59
N GLY A 60 11.39 -2.40 -8.39
CA GLY A 60 10.75 -3.30 -7.44
C GLY A 60 9.22 -3.24 -7.42
N VAL A 61 8.59 -2.46 -8.31
CA VAL A 61 7.15 -2.24 -8.28
C VAL A 61 6.36 -3.53 -8.39
N ASP A 62 6.71 -4.40 -9.34
CA ASP A 62 5.94 -5.63 -9.58
C ASP A 62 5.94 -6.55 -8.35
N ARG A 63 7.10 -6.68 -7.73
CA ARG A 63 7.23 -7.50 -6.51
C ARG A 63 6.47 -6.88 -5.35
N ALA A 64 6.60 -5.57 -5.16
CA ALA A 64 5.92 -4.86 -4.11
C ALA A 64 4.40 -4.92 -4.29
N MET A 65 3.93 -4.75 -5.51
CA MET A 65 2.50 -4.79 -5.80
C MET A 65 1.90 -6.15 -5.52
N ARG A 66 2.62 -7.23 -5.81
CA ARG A 66 2.16 -8.57 -5.48
C ARG A 66 1.94 -8.71 -3.98
N ARG A 67 2.90 -8.26 -3.18
CA ARG A 67 2.80 -8.34 -1.72
C ARG A 67 1.72 -7.42 -1.16
N ILE A 68 1.61 -6.23 -1.70
CA ILE A 68 0.58 -5.27 -1.30
C ILE A 68 -0.81 -5.85 -1.58
N ARG A 69 -1.03 -6.41 -2.76
CA ARG A 69 -2.30 -7.01 -3.11
C ARG A 69 -2.64 -8.19 -2.20
N GLU A 70 -1.66 -9.01 -1.86
CA GLU A 70 -1.86 -10.11 -0.91
C GLU A 70 -2.26 -9.56 0.47
N THR A 71 -1.58 -8.52 0.94
CA THR A 71 -1.88 -7.89 2.23
C THR A 71 -3.30 -7.32 2.26
N LEU A 72 -3.74 -6.77 1.13
CA LEU A 72 -5.09 -6.22 0.98
C LEU A 72 -6.15 -7.28 0.62
N ALA A 73 -5.76 -8.54 0.58
CA ALA A 73 -6.62 -9.67 0.20
C ALA A 73 -7.19 -9.52 -1.21
N LEU A 74 -6.42 -8.97 -2.12
CA LEU A 74 -6.78 -8.85 -3.53
C LEU A 74 -6.15 -9.98 -4.34
N SER A 75 -6.90 -10.49 -5.28
CA SER A 75 -6.42 -11.55 -6.18
C SER A 75 -5.66 -11.01 -7.39
#